data_879e0c4fcd0508c434200cac8a20d0c1
#
_entry.id   879e0c4fcd0508c434200cac8a20d0c1
#
_cell.length_a   1.000
_cell.length_b   1.000
_cell.length_c   1.000
_cell.angle_alpha   90.00
_cell.angle_beta   90.00
_cell.angle_gamma   90.00
#
_symmetry.space_group_name_H-M   'P 1'
#
loop_
_entity.id
_entity.type
_entity.pdbx_description
1 polymer ?
#
loop_
_entity_poly.entity_id
_entity_poly.type
_entity_poly.pdbx_seq_one_letter_code
_entity_poly.pdbx_strand_id
1 'polypeptide(L)'
;MNLYLFSWEGKMNRRQFLKSTATTATALFAGCAVNNNSTTNRIGKKLAGSRANIVFILSDDMGWAEPGFNGGNPELTPNIDRLASDGLRLTQFYTHSVCSPTRAAFLTGRYAFRNWMDWRSEDFGKPSYLEKLGLTLAHNDEGVPTRRIHALDTNERTIAEALKEAGYFTAIIGKWHAGEWLKEHLPMQRGFMHQYGHYAWGVDYYDKTIPHNAPARFVVYDWHRNEQPIREEGYTTDLIAAETERVIARQNKEKPFFLYIPFNAVHGPVVRVPRYTDKYTPREAALKCFDDALGRIAAALEKHGFADNTLLIFTNDNGGLTEEINKPYRGTKNTTFEGGVRAPCIIRWPGHTQPGTVNDGMMFIADFFTTFISIAGGRHEQELPVDSLDMTGMLCRGESSPRDEIVFEVSGSVRIPTIRKGDYKLMGKLLYNIKTDPYETTDIAARHPDIVKRLRARLMEVDAERPPLGDKPLLMEPPLPYVYGIEENENPPEWLKEAVDRIRATQPKEWAPGETPWPQAPKAPVGSL
;
A
#
# COMPACT_ATOMS: atom_id res chain seq x y z
N MET A 1 -52.67 -24.40 -36.97
CA MET A 1 -53.17 -25.62 -36.32
C MET A 1 -52.00 -26.26 -35.61
N ASN A 2 -52.05 -26.27 -34.31
CA ASN A 2 -51.19 -26.88 -33.28
C ASN A 2 -49.72 -26.55 -33.22
N LEU A 3 -49.43 -25.62 -32.33
CA LEU A 3 -48.21 -25.37 -31.59
C LEU A 3 -47.89 -26.55 -30.65
N TYR A 4 -46.63 -26.98 -30.59
CA TYR A 4 -46.05 -27.66 -29.44
C TYR A 4 -44.91 -26.85 -28.87
N LEU A 5 -45.14 -26.31 -27.66
CA LEU A 5 -44.17 -25.75 -26.73
C LEU A 5 -43.37 -26.91 -26.11
N PHE A 6 -42.06 -26.88 -26.19
CA PHE A 6 -41.18 -27.62 -25.33
C PHE A 6 -40.39 -26.64 -24.44
N SER A 7 -40.73 -26.63 -23.15
CA SER A 7 -39.95 -26.03 -22.08
C SER A 7 -38.73 -26.92 -21.81
N TRP A 8 -37.56 -26.37 -21.79
CA TRP A 8 -36.38 -27.06 -21.29
C TRP A 8 -35.81 -26.27 -20.09
N GLU A 9 -36.16 -26.74 -18.91
CA GLU A 9 -35.45 -26.42 -17.67
C GLU A 9 -34.28 -27.39 -17.54
N GLY A 10 -33.07 -26.85 -17.50
CA GLY A 10 -31.85 -27.63 -17.26
C GLY A 10 -30.71 -26.71 -16.89
N LYS A 11 -30.59 -26.41 -15.59
CA LYS A 11 -29.42 -25.73 -15.02
C LYS A 11 -28.19 -26.62 -15.20
N MET A 12 -27.31 -26.29 -16.15
CA MET A 12 -26.03 -26.95 -16.32
C MET A 12 -25.00 -26.37 -15.33
N ASN A 13 -24.43 -27.25 -14.50
CA ASN A 13 -23.46 -26.94 -13.46
C ASN A 13 -22.07 -26.68 -14.12
N ARG A 14 -21.36 -25.66 -13.64
CA ARG A 14 -20.04 -25.20 -14.10
C ARG A 14 -18.96 -26.29 -14.20
N ARG A 15 -19.13 -27.44 -13.54
CA ARG A 15 -18.21 -28.58 -13.59
C ARG A 15 -18.33 -29.43 -14.86
N GLN A 16 -19.41 -29.34 -15.61
CA GLN A 16 -19.63 -30.11 -16.85
C GLN A 16 -19.13 -29.41 -18.11
N PHE A 17 -18.94 -28.09 -18.06
CA PHE A 17 -18.40 -27.32 -19.21
C PHE A 17 -16.89 -27.49 -19.41
N LEU A 18 -16.14 -27.90 -18.38
CA LEU A 18 -14.67 -28.04 -18.43
C LEU A 18 -14.18 -29.43 -18.87
N LYS A 19 -15.07 -30.36 -19.24
CA LYS A 19 -14.68 -31.73 -19.65
C LYS A 19 -14.82 -32.04 -21.15
N SER A 20 -15.24 -31.09 -22.00
CA SER A 20 -15.55 -31.39 -23.42
C SER A 20 -14.65 -30.71 -24.46
N THR A 21 -13.50 -30.12 -24.06
CA THR A 21 -12.55 -29.53 -25.04
C THR A 21 -11.12 -30.00 -24.81
N ALA A 22 -10.92 -31.30 -24.85
CA ALA A 22 -9.59 -31.87 -24.96
C ALA A 22 -9.66 -33.04 -25.96
N THR A 23 -9.53 -32.78 -27.26
CA THR A 23 -8.92 -33.70 -28.26
C THR A 23 -8.85 -33.02 -29.62
N THR A 24 -7.68 -33.13 -30.23
CA THR A 24 -7.32 -32.98 -31.64
C THR A 24 -6.96 -31.58 -32.16
N ALA A 25 -5.63 -31.32 -32.23
CA ALA A 25 -4.98 -30.82 -33.45
C ALA A 25 -3.45 -30.93 -33.32
N THR A 26 -2.92 -32.06 -33.79
CA THR A 26 -1.50 -32.23 -34.11
C THR A 26 -1.38 -32.06 -35.64
N ALA A 27 -0.67 -31.04 -36.14
CA ALA A 27 0.03 -31.10 -37.42
C ALA A 27 0.86 -29.84 -37.69
N LEU A 28 2.19 -30.01 -37.74
CA LEU A 28 3.15 -29.48 -38.72
C LEU A 28 3.23 -27.95 -38.99
N PHE A 29 4.27 -27.32 -38.42
CA PHE A 29 5.13 -26.40 -39.17
C PHE A 29 6.61 -26.60 -38.74
N ALA A 30 7.38 -27.13 -39.68
CA ALA A 30 8.83 -27.16 -39.59
C ALA A 30 9.39 -25.93 -40.31
N GLY A 31 10.39 -25.30 -39.73
CA GLY A 31 11.33 -24.51 -40.50
C GLY A 31 11.62 -23.10 -39.94
N CYS A 32 12.83 -22.98 -39.51
CA CYS A 32 13.74 -21.86 -39.30
C CYS A 32 14.12 -21.67 -37.82
N ALA A 33 15.09 -22.48 -37.41
CA ALA A 33 15.85 -22.24 -36.17
C ALA A 33 16.82 -21.07 -36.39
N VAL A 34 16.60 -19.97 -35.70
CA VAL A 34 17.66 -19.01 -35.36
C VAL A 34 18.04 -19.27 -33.89
N ASN A 35 19.30 -19.66 -33.73
CA ASN A 35 19.92 -20.04 -32.48
C ASN A 35 20.01 -18.83 -31.53
N ASN A 36 19.05 -18.69 -30.60
CA ASN A 36 19.15 -17.83 -29.43
C ASN A 36 18.91 -18.64 -28.14
N ASN A 37 19.59 -19.78 -28.04
CA ASN A 37 19.50 -20.72 -26.92
C ASN A 37 20.72 -20.60 -26.02
N SER A 38 20.86 -19.55 -25.20
CA SER A 38 21.79 -19.64 -24.05
C SER A 38 21.37 -18.82 -22.83
N THR A 39 20.50 -17.80 -22.97
CA THR A 39 20.14 -16.92 -21.85
C THR A 39 18.77 -17.27 -21.22
N THR A 40 17.79 -17.63 -22.03
CA THR A 40 16.43 -17.95 -21.56
C THR A 40 16.33 -19.29 -20.78
N ASN A 41 17.17 -20.27 -21.10
CA ASN A 41 17.19 -21.55 -20.38
C ASN A 41 17.88 -21.50 -19.00
N ARG A 42 18.64 -20.42 -18.70
CA ARG A 42 19.24 -20.22 -17.36
C ARG A 42 18.25 -19.58 -16.39
N ILE A 43 17.34 -18.75 -16.87
CA ILE A 43 16.35 -18.06 -16.04
C ILE A 43 15.27 -19.05 -15.54
N GLY A 44 14.73 -19.88 -16.40
CA GLY A 44 13.69 -20.86 -16.02
C GLY A 44 14.15 -21.98 -15.07
N LYS A 45 15.45 -22.33 -15.08
CA LYS A 45 16.00 -23.36 -14.18
C LYS A 45 16.32 -22.85 -12.77
N LYS A 46 16.51 -21.52 -12.59
CA LYS A 46 16.85 -20.93 -11.28
C LYS A 46 15.61 -20.65 -10.41
N LEU A 47 14.44 -20.48 -10.99
CA LEU A 47 13.16 -20.38 -10.24
C LEU A 47 12.80 -21.68 -9.47
N ALA A 48 13.35 -22.82 -9.87
CA ALA A 48 13.06 -24.13 -9.27
C ALA A 48 13.96 -24.53 -8.08
N GLY A 49 14.92 -23.69 -7.65
CA GLY A 49 15.99 -24.17 -6.75
C GLY A 49 16.14 -23.50 -5.38
N SER A 50 15.77 -22.26 -5.18
CA SER A 50 15.77 -21.62 -3.86
C SER A 50 14.73 -20.50 -3.83
N ARG A 51 13.85 -20.53 -2.83
CA ARG A 51 12.88 -19.44 -2.60
C ARG A 51 13.62 -18.15 -2.32
N ALA A 52 13.30 -17.10 -3.06
CA ALA A 52 13.91 -15.79 -2.87
C ALA A 52 13.51 -15.16 -1.54
N ASN A 53 14.42 -14.45 -0.91
CA ASN A 53 14.05 -13.50 0.13
C ASN A 53 13.31 -12.33 -0.50
N ILE A 54 12.39 -11.74 0.24
CA ILE A 54 11.59 -10.59 -0.20
C ILE A 54 11.80 -9.45 0.80
N VAL A 55 12.27 -8.31 0.31
CA VAL A 55 12.43 -7.09 1.09
C VAL A 55 11.64 -5.99 0.40
N PHE A 56 10.59 -5.51 1.05
CA PHE A 56 9.69 -4.50 0.54
C PHE A 56 9.82 -3.21 1.37
N ILE A 57 10.48 -2.19 0.80
CA ILE A 57 10.68 -0.89 1.42
C ILE A 57 9.62 0.07 0.90
N LEU A 58 8.82 0.64 1.81
CA LEU A 58 7.75 1.58 1.52
C LEU A 58 8.03 2.91 2.19
N SER A 59 8.15 3.99 1.41
CA SER A 59 8.13 5.36 1.94
C SER A 59 6.70 5.86 2.12
N ASP A 60 6.55 6.97 2.82
CA ASP A 60 5.25 7.59 3.15
C ASP A 60 5.25 9.04 2.66
N ASP A 61 4.25 9.42 1.86
CA ASP A 61 4.09 10.78 1.31
C ASP A 61 5.23 11.30 0.42
N MET A 62 6.04 10.43 -0.17
CA MET A 62 7.06 10.84 -1.14
C MET A 62 6.42 11.20 -2.48
N GLY A 63 6.77 12.35 -3.04
CA GLY A 63 6.32 12.75 -4.36
C GLY A 63 7.08 12.04 -5.48
N TRP A 64 6.44 11.95 -6.66
CA TRP A 64 7.06 11.36 -7.85
C TRP A 64 8.41 11.98 -8.23
N ALA A 65 8.52 13.32 -8.11
CA ALA A 65 9.70 14.08 -8.51
C ALA A 65 10.77 14.20 -7.41
N GLU A 66 10.60 13.59 -6.24
CA GLU A 66 11.60 13.72 -5.18
C GLU A 66 12.84 12.82 -5.38
N PRO A 67 12.75 11.57 -5.89
CA PRO A 67 13.93 10.78 -6.24
C PRO A 67 14.68 11.37 -7.45
N GLY A 68 16.01 11.35 -7.39
CA GLY A 68 16.88 11.88 -8.45
C GLY A 68 16.61 11.22 -9.81
N PHE A 69 16.36 9.91 -9.86
CA PHE A 69 16.04 9.19 -11.10
C PHE A 69 14.73 9.63 -11.77
N ASN A 70 13.86 10.36 -11.08
CA ASN A 70 12.64 10.99 -11.60
C ASN A 70 12.76 12.52 -11.75
N GLY A 71 13.97 13.07 -11.63
CA GLY A 71 14.24 14.50 -11.82
C GLY A 71 14.41 15.32 -10.55
N GLY A 72 14.38 14.69 -9.37
CA GLY A 72 14.68 15.31 -8.08
C GLY A 72 16.17 15.63 -7.90
N ASN A 73 16.52 16.16 -6.73
CA ASN A 73 17.90 16.44 -6.40
C ASN A 73 18.68 15.12 -6.11
N PRO A 74 19.65 14.72 -6.97
CA PRO A 74 20.37 13.46 -6.80
C PRO A 74 21.26 13.40 -5.55
N GLU A 75 21.60 14.55 -4.95
CA GLU A 75 22.32 14.57 -3.66
C GLU A 75 21.46 14.04 -2.50
N LEU A 76 20.14 14.13 -2.62
CA LEU A 76 19.20 13.68 -1.58
C LEU A 76 18.95 12.17 -1.65
N THR A 77 19.04 11.55 -2.85
CA THR A 77 18.62 10.16 -3.06
C THR A 77 19.63 9.29 -3.78
N PRO A 78 20.96 9.39 -3.49
CA PRO A 78 21.98 8.65 -4.23
C PRO A 78 21.86 7.12 -4.11
N ASN A 79 21.33 6.59 -2.97
CA ASN A 79 21.15 5.15 -2.79
C ASN A 79 19.91 4.64 -3.51
N ILE A 80 18.83 5.41 -3.53
CA ILE A 80 17.62 5.12 -4.32
C ILE A 80 17.95 5.16 -5.80
N ASP A 81 18.72 6.16 -6.27
CA ASP A 81 19.14 6.29 -7.67
C ASP A 81 20.07 5.15 -8.10
N ARG A 82 20.96 4.70 -7.20
CA ARG A 82 21.76 3.49 -7.43
C ARG A 82 20.87 2.26 -7.55
N LEU A 83 19.89 2.08 -6.65
CA LEU A 83 18.94 0.97 -6.75
C LEU A 83 18.17 1.02 -8.08
N ALA A 84 17.81 2.21 -8.56
CA ALA A 84 17.15 2.40 -9.85
C ALA A 84 18.04 2.01 -11.04
N SER A 85 19.35 2.28 -10.96
CA SER A 85 20.32 1.86 -11.97
C SER A 85 20.60 0.36 -11.97
N ASP A 86 20.52 -0.28 -10.80
CA ASP A 86 20.76 -1.71 -10.59
C ASP A 86 19.49 -2.56 -10.75
N GLY A 87 18.33 -1.94 -10.93
CA GLY A 87 17.02 -2.58 -10.98
C GLY A 87 16.20 -2.26 -12.21
N LEU A 88 14.96 -2.73 -12.18
CA LEU A 88 13.89 -2.43 -13.11
C LEU A 88 13.04 -1.30 -12.53
N ARG A 89 12.81 -0.21 -13.29
CA ARG A 89 11.90 0.87 -12.92
C ARG A 89 10.54 0.66 -13.56
N LEU A 90 9.46 0.84 -12.78
CA LEU A 90 8.09 0.83 -13.28
C LEU A 90 7.60 2.26 -13.46
N THR A 91 7.16 2.62 -14.68
CA THR A 91 6.67 3.97 -14.97
C THR A 91 5.16 4.11 -14.80
N GLN A 92 4.42 3.01 -14.76
CA GLN A 92 2.98 2.97 -14.54
C GLN A 92 2.62 2.10 -13.32
N PHE A 93 3.30 2.37 -12.20
CA PHE A 93 2.98 1.77 -10.91
C PHE A 93 2.03 2.67 -10.14
N TYR A 94 0.97 2.07 -9.60
CA TYR A 94 -0.13 2.78 -8.95
C TYR A 94 -0.39 2.30 -7.54
N THR A 95 -0.82 3.24 -6.71
CA THR A 95 -1.26 3.06 -5.33
C THR A 95 -2.64 3.70 -5.17
N HIS A 96 -3.25 3.61 -3.99
CA HIS A 96 -4.34 4.52 -3.66
C HIS A 96 -3.80 5.93 -3.35
N SER A 97 -4.71 6.90 -3.27
CA SER A 97 -4.35 8.30 -3.02
C SER A 97 -4.02 8.60 -1.55
N VAL A 98 -4.05 7.57 -0.68
CA VAL A 98 -3.83 7.67 0.79
C VAL A 98 -3.20 6.40 1.35
N CYS A 99 -2.51 6.55 2.47
CA CYS A 99 -1.70 5.49 3.09
C CYS A 99 -2.50 4.23 3.46
N SER A 100 -3.58 4.33 4.28
CA SER A 100 -4.25 3.12 4.78
C SER A 100 -4.92 2.29 3.69
N PRO A 101 -5.63 2.85 2.69
CA PRO A 101 -6.13 2.08 1.55
C PRO A 101 -5.02 1.36 0.77
N THR A 102 -3.89 2.02 0.55
CA THR A 102 -2.74 1.43 -0.13
C THR A 102 -2.14 0.26 0.64
N ARG A 103 -1.94 0.44 1.96
CA ARG A 103 -1.38 -0.60 2.83
C ARG A 103 -2.32 -1.79 2.94
N ALA A 104 -3.63 -1.56 3.06
CA ALA A 104 -4.63 -2.61 3.03
C ALA A 104 -4.63 -3.38 1.70
N ALA A 105 -4.58 -2.67 0.57
CA ALA A 105 -4.52 -3.30 -0.75
C ALA A 105 -3.24 -4.14 -0.94
N PHE A 106 -2.08 -3.66 -0.48
CA PHE A 106 -0.83 -4.41 -0.45
C PHE A 106 -0.93 -5.67 0.40
N LEU A 107 -1.47 -5.53 1.62
CA LEU A 107 -1.54 -6.62 2.58
C LEU A 107 -2.49 -7.74 2.17
N THR A 108 -3.58 -7.43 1.45
CA THR A 108 -4.66 -8.38 1.16
C THR A 108 -4.78 -8.78 -0.30
N GLY A 109 -4.14 -8.04 -1.21
CA GLY A 109 -4.35 -8.22 -2.64
C GLY A 109 -5.73 -7.79 -3.12
N ARG A 110 -6.45 -6.97 -2.35
CA ARG A 110 -7.84 -6.55 -2.60
C ARG A 110 -7.95 -5.04 -2.61
N TYR A 111 -8.87 -4.51 -3.42
CA TYR A 111 -9.18 -3.08 -3.36
C TYR A 111 -9.66 -2.68 -1.95
N ALA A 112 -9.26 -1.49 -1.51
CA ALA A 112 -9.57 -1.00 -0.16
C ALA A 112 -11.07 -0.90 0.15
N PHE A 113 -11.94 -0.71 -0.84
CA PHE A 113 -13.38 -0.70 -0.64
C PHE A 113 -13.95 -2.08 -0.26
N ARG A 114 -13.24 -3.17 -0.57
CA ARG A 114 -13.66 -4.55 -0.23
C ARG A 114 -13.33 -4.93 1.20
N ASN A 115 -12.31 -4.32 1.77
CA ASN A 115 -11.83 -4.61 3.13
C ASN A 115 -12.09 -3.45 4.10
N TRP A 116 -12.94 -2.50 3.70
CA TRP A 116 -13.38 -1.36 4.49
C TRP A 116 -12.28 -0.37 4.89
N MET A 117 -11.14 -0.40 4.25
CA MET A 117 -10.05 0.54 4.48
C MET A 117 -10.12 1.76 3.55
N ASP A 118 -11.15 1.85 2.70
CA ASP A 118 -11.48 3.08 1.96
C ASP A 118 -12.18 4.09 2.87
N TRP A 119 -12.08 5.37 2.52
CA TRP A 119 -12.67 6.46 3.28
C TRP A 119 -14.02 6.82 2.65
N ARG A 120 -15.13 6.44 3.28
CA ARG A 120 -16.46 6.65 2.75
C ARG A 120 -17.13 7.92 3.28
N SER A 121 -17.95 8.58 2.46
CA SER A 121 -18.69 9.78 2.86
C SER A 121 -19.82 9.46 3.85
N GLU A 122 -20.50 8.32 3.69
CA GLU A 122 -21.54 7.86 4.61
C GLU A 122 -21.00 7.48 5.98
N ASP A 123 -19.74 7.06 6.05
CA ASP A 123 -19.04 6.78 7.31
C ASP A 123 -18.76 8.06 8.10
N PHE A 124 -18.86 9.22 7.47
CA PHE A 124 -18.45 10.51 8.04
C PHE A 124 -19.61 11.44 8.33
N GLY A 125 -20.82 11.06 8.51
CA GLY A 125 -21.96 11.89 8.95
C GLY A 125 -21.72 13.41 9.01
N LYS A 126 -22.39 14.17 9.84
CA LYS A 126 -21.91 15.53 10.19
C LYS A 126 -20.78 15.37 11.20
N PRO A 127 -19.53 15.67 10.85
CA PRO A 127 -18.38 15.18 11.55
C PRO A 127 -18.27 15.70 12.98
N SER A 128 -18.40 14.81 13.94
CA SER A 128 -17.70 14.97 15.21
C SER A 128 -16.18 14.89 14.95
N TYR A 129 -15.37 15.41 15.84
CA TYR A 129 -13.93 15.33 15.69
C TYR A 129 -13.41 13.88 15.57
N LEU A 130 -14.07 12.93 16.25
CA LEU A 130 -13.74 11.50 16.18
C LEU A 130 -14.00 10.92 14.79
N GLU A 131 -15.06 11.37 14.12
CA GLU A 131 -15.36 11.01 12.74
C GLU A 131 -14.29 11.52 11.76
N LYS A 132 -13.69 12.68 12.03
CA LYS A 132 -12.55 13.19 11.25
C LYS A 132 -11.27 12.36 11.40
N LEU A 133 -11.18 11.55 12.44
CA LEU A 133 -10.09 10.59 12.68
C LEU A 133 -10.39 9.18 12.15
N GLY A 134 -11.44 9.01 11.36
CA GLY A 134 -11.84 7.70 10.85
C GLY A 134 -12.61 6.85 11.87
N LEU A 135 -13.06 7.45 12.96
CA LEU A 135 -13.87 6.81 13.99
C LEU A 135 -15.34 7.21 13.80
N THR A 136 -16.05 6.54 12.91
CA THR A 136 -17.44 6.88 12.58
C THR A 136 -18.41 6.29 13.57
N LEU A 137 -19.38 7.13 13.99
CA LEU A 137 -20.58 6.72 14.69
C LEU A 137 -21.65 6.35 13.65
N ALA A 138 -21.72 5.09 13.23
CA ALA A 138 -22.92 4.58 12.60
C ALA A 138 -23.91 4.16 13.69
N HIS A 139 -25.20 4.13 13.36
CA HIS A 139 -26.22 3.58 14.24
C HIS A 139 -26.76 2.33 13.56
N ASN A 140 -26.98 1.25 14.31
CA ASN A 140 -27.71 0.09 13.83
C ASN A 140 -29.20 0.42 13.68
N ASP A 141 -29.99 -0.50 13.13
CA ASP A 141 -31.43 -0.32 12.93
C ASP A 141 -32.22 -0.07 14.24
N GLU A 142 -31.60 -0.35 15.39
CA GLU A 142 -32.13 -0.12 16.72
C GLU A 142 -31.73 1.25 17.30
N GLY A 143 -30.98 2.07 16.54
CA GLY A 143 -30.51 3.37 16.97
C GLY A 143 -29.33 3.33 17.96
N VAL A 144 -28.70 2.17 18.15
CA VAL A 144 -27.52 2.04 18.98
C VAL A 144 -26.33 2.52 18.17
N PRO A 145 -25.51 3.45 18.71
CA PRO A 145 -24.31 3.89 18.03
C PRO A 145 -23.41 2.70 17.71
N THR A 146 -23.12 2.49 16.42
CA THR A 146 -22.18 1.48 15.97
C THR A 146 -20.94 2.20 15.47
N ARG A 147 -19.77 1.78 15.90
CA ARG A 147 -18.50 2.34 15.49
C ARG A 147 -17.83 1.40 14.52
N ARG A 148 -17.42 1.94 13.41
CA ARG A 148 -16.50 1.25 12.56
C ARG A 148 -15.08 1.60 12.98
N ILE A 149 -14.36 0.59 13.47
CA ILE A 149 -12.93 0.70 13.69
C ILE A 149 -12.28 0.71 12.31
N HIS A 150 -11.48 1.72 12.03
CA HIS A 150 -10.66 1.78 10.82
C HIS A 150 -9.50 0.76 10.93
N ALA A 151 -9.83 -0.50 10.69
CA ALA A 151 -8.93 -1.63 10.79
C ALA A 151 -9.22 -2.67 9.72
N LEU A 152 -8.20 -3.39 9.31
CA LEU A 152 -8.32 -4.51 8.41
C LEU A 152 -9.12 -5.63 9.08
N ASP A 153 -10.19 -6.10 8.43
CA ASP A 153 -11.04 -7.16 8.97
C ASP A 153 -10.22 -8.43 9.22
N THR A 154 -10.50 -9.12 10.32
CA THR A 154 -9.80 -10.35 10.69
C THR A 154 -10.06 -11.51 9.72
N ASN A 155 -11.11 -11.46 8.92
CA ASN A 155 -11.39 -12.43 7.84
C ASN A 155 -10.50 -12.22 6.59
N GLU A 156 -9.84 -11.08 6.48
CA GLU A 156 -8.90 -10.82 5.39
C GLU A 156 -7.64 -11.66 5.59
N ARG A 157 -7.22 -12.41 4.59
CA ARG A 157 -5.92 -13.09 4.60
C ARG A 157 -4.84 -12.11 4.18
N THR A 158 -3.83 -11.93 5.03
CA THR A 158 -2.71 -11.04 4.73
C THR A 158 -1.60 -11.76 3.96
N ILE A 159 -0.79 -10.98 3.25
CA ILE A 159 0.42 -11.45 2.58
C ILE A 159 1.42 -12.08 3.56
N ALA A 160 1.48 -11.58 4.81
CA ALA A 160 2.34 -12.12 5.85
C ALA A 160 1.84 -13.51 6.31
N GLU A 161 0.54 -13.70 6.46
CA GLU A 161 -0.07 -15.02 6.74
C GLU A 161 0.24 -16.01 5.62
N ALA A 162 0.02 -15.60 4.35
CA ALA A 162 0.29 -16.44 3.19
C ALA A 162 1.76 -16.84 3.06
N LEU A 163 2.69 -15.91 3.27
CA LEU A 163 4.12 -16.19 3.20
C LEU A 163 4.62 -16.99 4.41
N LYS A 164 4.06 -16.76 5.61
CA LYS A 164 4.33 -17.60 6.80
C LYS A 164 3.91 -19.04 6.57
N GLU A 165 2.72 -19.30 5.99
CA GLU A 165 2.27 -20.62 5.58
C GLU A 165 3.20 -21.27 4.54
N ALA A 166 3.79 -20.45 3.63
CA ALA A 166 4.80 -20.89 2.69
C ALA A 166 6.18 -21.12 3.33
N GLY A 167 6.33 -20.94 4.65
CA GLY A 167 7.56 -21.22 5.40
C GLY A 167 8.57 -20.07 5.45
N TYR A 168 8.14 -18.83 5.15
CA TYR A 168 8.96 -17.64 5.33
C TYR A 168 9.02 -17.22 6.79
N PHE A 169 10.15 -16.67 7.21
CA PHE A 169 10.17 -15.76 8.36
C PHE A 169 9.58 -14.43 7.92
N THR A 170 8.62 -13.89 8.68
CA THR A 170 7.90 -12.66 8.33
C THR A 170 8.13 -11.58 9.37
N ALA A 171 8.52 -10.39 8.95
CA ALA A 171 8.70 -9.24 9.85
C ALA A 171 8.13 -7.95 9.25
N ILE A 172 7.54 -7.12 10.12
CA ILE A 172 7.24 -5.72 9.83
C ILE A 172 8.12 -4.82 10.70
N ILE A 173 8.76 -3.84 10.06
CA ILE A 173 9.67 -2.91 10.74
C ILE A 173 9.32 -1.49 10.29
N GLY A 174 8.49 -0.79 11.06
CA GLY A 174 7.98 0.56 10.75
C GLY A 174 6.49 0.72 11.00
N LYS A 175 5.81 1.49 10.13
CA LYS A 175 4.41 1.89 10.23
C LYS A 175 3.45 0.78 9.81
N TRP A 176 2.50 0.43 10.67
CA TRP A 176 1.45 -0.54 10.36
C TRP A 176 0.26 0.10 9.61
N HIS A 177 -0.46 0.97 10.26
CA HIS A 177 -1.63 1.71 9.76
C HIS A 177 -2.73 0.84 9.11
N ALA A 178 -2.99 -0.32 9.72
CA ALA A 178 -4.05 -1.23 9.30
C ALA A 178 -4.88 -1.76 10.48
N GLY A 179 -4.91 -1.00 11.58
CA GLY A 179 -5.66 -1.26 12.81
C GLY A 179 -4.76 -1.23 14.05
N GLU A 180 -5.11 -0.37 15.02
CA GLU A 180 -4.30 -0.12 16.21
C GLU A 180 -5.07 -0.29 17.53
N TRP A 181 -6.39 -0.39 17.49
CA TRP A 181 -7.23 -0.35 18.70
C TRP A 181 -7.44 -1.70 19.37
N LEU A 182 -7.52 -2.78 18.57
CA LEU A 182 -7.77 -4.12 19.07
C LEU A 182 -6.59 -5.03 18.78
N LYS A 183 -6.30 -5.93 19.69
CA LYS A 183 -5.16 -6.84 19.61
C LYS A 183 -5.18 -7.70 18.36
N GLU A 184 -6.34 -8.22 17.98
CA GLU A 184 -6.51 -9.07 16.80
C GLU A 184 -6.16 -8.38 15.47
N HIS A 185 -6.12 -7.03 15.46
CA HIS A 185 -5.74 -6.23 14.30
C HIS A 185 -4.23 -5.92 14.25
N LEU A 186 -3.48 -6.21 15.32
CA LEU A 186 -2.05 -5.90 15.40
C LEU A 186 -1.21 -6.83 14.51
N PRO A 187 -0.05 -6.38 14.04
CA PRO A 187 0.77 -7.13 13.07
C PRO A 187 1.10 -8.56 13.48
N MET A 188 1.40 -8.80 14.78
CA MET A 188 1.74 -10.13 15.28
C MET A 188 0.57 -11.12 15.16
N GLN A 189 -0.66 -10.62 15.19
CA GLN A 189 -1.88 -11.41 15.02
C GLN A 189 -2.24 -11.58 13.52
N ARG A 190 -1.56 -10.84 12.64
CA ARG A 190 -1.81 -10.78 11.21
C ARG A 190 -0.64 -11.35 10.39
N GLY A 191 -0.02 -12.42 10.92
CA GLY A 191 0.97 -13.23 10.21
C GLY A 191 2.42 -12.81 10.35
N PHE A 192 2.74 -11.67 10.95
CA PHE A 192 4.13 -11.29 11.22
C PHE A 192 4.67 -12.01 12.47
N MET A 193 5.89 -12.51 12.38
CA MET A 193 6.61 -13.19 13.46
C MET A 193 7.50 -12.24 14.26
N HIS A 194 7.75 -11.06 13.71
CA HIS A 194 8.48 -9.96 14.35
C HIS A 194 7.85 -8.64 13.96
N GLN A 195 7.67 -7.77 14.94
CA GLN A 195 7.17 -6.41 14.75
C GLN A 195 8.07 -5.42 15.47
N TYR A 196 8.35 -4.30 14.80
CA TYR A 196 9.02 -3.16 15.40
C TYR A 196 8.54 -1.87 14.76
N GLY A 197 8.20 -0.85 15.56
CA GLY A 197 7.72 0.43 15.07
C GLY A 197 6.37 0.81 15.66
N HIS A 198 5.53 1.46 14.86
CA HIS A 198 4.27 2.06 15.34
C HIS A 198 3.05 1.54 14.56
N TYR A 199 1.88 1.66 15.19
CA TYR A 199 0.63 1.14 14.64
C TYR A 199 -0.22 2.20 13.94
N ALA A 200 -0.22 3.43 14.46
CA ALA A 200 -1.10 4.50 13.98
C ALA A 200 -0.63 5.13 12.66
N TRP A 201 -1.43 6.09 12.20
CA TRP A 201 -1.23 6.82 10.95
C TRP A 201 0.08 7.62 10.87
N GLY A 202 0.62 8.02 12.01
CA GLY A 202 1.85 8.79 12.12
C GLY A 202 2.39 8.77 13.54
N VAL A 203 3.65 9.10 13.66
CA VAL A 203 4.38 9.18 14.92
C VAL A 203 5.37 10.33 14.86
N ASP A 204 5.56 11.04 15.99
CA ASP A 204 6.66 11.97 16.11
C ASP A 204 8.01 11.25 16.00
N TYR A 205 8.93 11.83 15.24
CA TYR A 205 10.20 11.17 14.91
C TYR A 205 11.14 10.98 16.12
N TYR A 206 10.97 11.75 17.21
CA TYR A 206 11.79 11.62 18.42
C TYR A 206 10.99 11.14 19.62
N ASP A 207 9.81 11.71 19.87
CA ASP A 207 9.02 11.42 21.07
C ASP A 207 8.20 10.13 20.95
N LYS A 208 8.02 9.59 19.74
CA LYS A 208 7.22 8.39 19.43
C LYS A 208 5.77 8.50 19.92
N THR A 209 5.26 9.70 19.99
CA THR A 209 3.85 9.98 20.25
C THR A 209 3.13 10.33 18.96
N ILE A 210 1.81 10.39 18.99
CA ILE A 210 1.05 11.00 17.87
C ILE A 210 1.61 12.40 17.61
N PRO A 211 1.72 12.81 16.34
CA PRO A 211 2.32 14.11 15.98
C PRO A 211 1.76 15.30 16.78
N HIS A 212 2.62 16.24 17.10
CA HIS A 212 2.35 17.41 17.96
C HIS A 212 1.16 18.29 17.59
N ASN A 213 0.60 18.14 16.41
CA ASN A 213 -0.63 18.84 16.01
C ASN A 213 -1.92 18.14 16.48
N ALA A 214 -1.83 17.01 17.16
CA ALA A 214 -2.99 16.32 17.73
C ALA A 214 -3.44 16.98 19.05
N PRO A 215 -4.78 17.10 19.33
CA PRO A 215 -5.26 17.55 20.63
C PRO A 215 -4.77 16.66 21.78
N ALA A 216 -4.63 17.24 22.97
CA ALA A 216 -4.11 16.56 24.15
C ALA A 216 -4.73 15.19 24.43
N ARG A 217 -6.03 15.05 24.19
CA ARG A 217 -6.76 13.79 24.38
C ARG A 217 -6.37 12.67 23.40
N PHE A 218 -5.63 12.98 22.32
CA PHE A 218 -5.17 12.02 21.32
C PHE A 218 -3.67 11.75 21.39
N VAL A 219 -2.98 12.32 22.37
CA VAL A 219 -1.56 12.02 22.57
C VAL A 219 -1.43 10.64 23.19
N VAL A 220 -0.84 9.74 22.42
CA VAL A 220 -0.61 8.34 22.76
C VAL A 220 0.82 8.01 22.38
N TYR A 221 1.52 7.24 23.19
CA TYR A 221 2.83 6.72 22.83
C TYR A 221 2.67 5.54 21.88
N ASP A 222 3.40 5.50 20.76
CA ASP A 222 3.24 4.48 19.74
C ASP A 222 4.60 4.02 19.21
N TRP A 223 5.32 3.25 20.04
CA TRP A 223 6.57 2.61 19.64
C TRP A 223 6.74 1.28 20.34
N HIS A 224 6.75 0.19 19.55
CA HIS A 224 6.60 -1.15 20.04
C HIS A 224 7.66 -2.10 19.46
N ARG A 225 7.97 -3.16 20.20
CA ARG A 225 8.64 -4.36 19.72
C ARG A 225 7.85 -5.57 20.17
N ASN A 226 7.31 -6.34 19.20
CA ASN A 226 6.53 -7.55 19.47
C ASN A 226 5.39 -7.27 20.47
N GLU A 227 4.58 -6.24 20.16
CA GLU A 227 3.42 -5.78 20.96
C GLU A 227 3.76 -5.15 22.34
N GLN A 228 5.03 -5.07 22.70
CA GLN A 228 5.44 -4.42 23.94
C GLN A 228 5.92 -2.99 23.66
N PRO A 229 5.43 -1.97 24.39
CA PRO A 229 5.96 -0.63 24.29
C PRO A 229 7.41 -0.61 24.77
N ILE A 230 8.27 0.05 24.00
CA ILE A 230 9.69 0.16 24.33
C ILE A 230 10.12 1.62 24.39
N ARG A 231 10.91 1.97 25.39
CA ARG A 231 11.57 3.28 25.46
C ARG A 231 12.87 3.22 24.69
N GLU A 232 12.96 4.00 23.62
CA GLU A 232 14.13 4.03 22.75
C GLU A 232 14.37 5.45 22.24
N GLU A 233 15.59 5.95 22.37
CA GLU A 233 15.98 7.27 21.92
C GLU A 233 16.49 7.23 20.47
N GLY A 234 16.30 8.30 19.72
CA GLY A 234 16.78 8.43 18.35
C GLY A 234 15.68 8.77 17.35
N TYR A 235 16.09 9.07 16.15
CA TYR A 235 15.21 9.39 15.03
C TYR A 235 14.59 8.10 14.45
N THR A 236 13.27 8.04 14.30
CA THR A 236 12.56 6.79 13.93
C THR A 236 13.10 6.14 12.67
N THR A 237 13.48 6.92 11.65
CA THR A 237 14.05 6.39 10.41
C THR A 237 15.36 5.63 10.64
N ASP A 238 16.24 6.17 11.51
CA ASP A 238 17.49 5.50 11.88
C ASP A 238 17.24 4.23 12.70
N LEU A 239 16.25 4.28 13.59
CA LEU A 239 15.86 3.14 14.42
C LEU A 239 15.28 1.99 13.57
N ILE A 240 14.43 2.31 12.59
CA ILE A 240 13.89 1.33 11.64
C ILE A 240 15.02 0.69 10.84
N ALA A 241 15.98 1.47 10.35
CA ALA A 241 17.13 0.94 9.62
C ALA A 241 17.99 0.01 10.52
N ALA A 242 18.28 0.44 11.75
CA ALA A 242 19.08 -0.34 12.71
C ALA A 242 18.40 -1.66 13.11
N GLU A 243 17.08 -1.64 13.32
CA GLU A 243 16.32 -2.87 13.57
C GLU A 243 16.34 -3.80 12.37
N THR A 244 16.19 -3.25 11.16
CA THR A 244 16.24 -4.04 9.92
C THR A 244 17.60 -4.71 9.74
N GLU A 245 18.71 -3.98 9.96
CA GLU A 245 20.07 -4.53 9.95
C GLU A 245 20.20 -5.68 10.96
N ARG A 246 19.67 -5.49 12.18
CA ARG A 246 19.70 -6.51 13.24
C ARG A 246 18.89 -7.75 12.87
N VAL A 247 17.72 -7.57 12.25
CA VAL A 247 16.87 -8.68 11.80
C VAL A 247 17.56 -9.43 10.67
N ILE A 248 18.13 -8.74 9.66
CA ILE A 248 18.88 -9.36 8.56
C ILE A 248 20.06 -10.18 9.09
N ALA A 249 20.83 -9.64 10.04
CA ALA A 249 22.00 -10.31 10.61
C ALA A 249 21.67 -11.63 11.33
N ARG A 250 20.42 -11.81 11.78
CA ARG A 250 19.94 -13.00 12.48
C ARG A 250 19.28 -14.04 11.58
N GLN A 251 19.12 -13.73 10.28
CA GLN A 251 18.44 -14.67 9.38
C GLN A 251 19.28 -15.90 9.08
N ASN A 252 18.59 -17.02 8.94
CA ASN A 252 19.20 -18.28 8.49
C ASN A 252 19.14 -18.33 6.95
N LYS A 253 20.27 -18.66 6.31
CA LYS A 253 20.35 -18.81 4.84
C LYS A 253 19.53 -19.97 4.27
N GLU A 254 19.13 -20.91 5.11
CA GLU A 254 18.32 -22.06 4.70
C GLU A 254 16.82 -21.75 4.64
N LYS A 255 16.37 -20.65 5.27
CA LYS A 255 14.98 -20.25 5.30
C LYS A 255 14.81 -18.88 4.65
N PRO A 256 13.86 -18.73 3.72
CA PRO A 256 13.56 -17.44 3.14
C PRO A 256 12.90 -16.51 4.16
N PHE A 257 13.05 -15.21 3.95
CA PHE A 257 12.39 -14.20 4.77
C PHE A 257 11.62 -13.19 3.92
N PHE A 258 10.57 -12.66 4.52
CA PHE A 258 9.81 -11.50 4.04
C PHE A 258 9.95 -10.37 5.05
N LEU A 259 10.57 -9.27 4.64
CA LEU A 259 10.67 -8.06 5.44
C LEU A 259 9.83 -6.98 4.78
N TYR A 260 8.74 -6.58 5.44
CA TYR A 260 7.96 -5.40 5.12
C TYR A 260 8.51 -4.24 5.95
N ILE A 261 9.07 -3.22 5.29
CA ILE A 261 9.78 -2.10 5.93
C ILE A 261 9.09 -0.80 5.55
N PRO A 262 7.91 -0.53 6.13
CA PRO A 262 7.16 0.69 5.87
C PRO A 262 7.66 1.81 6.79
N PHE A 263 8.45 2.72 6.24
CA PHE A 263 8.90 3.89 6.96
C PHE A 263 7.74 4.88 7.21
N ASN A 264 7.86 5.69 8.26
CA ASN A 264 7.05 6.89 8.42
C ASN A 264 7.64 8.10 7.66
N ALA A 265 8.88 8.02 7.20
CA ALA A 265 9.51 9.03 6.36
C ALA A 265 8.96 8.93 4.90
N VAL A 266 8.59 10.06 4.28
CA VAL A 266 8.80 11.43 4.74
C VAL A 266 7.47 12.11 5.18
N HIS A 267 6.59 11.37 5.84
CA HIS A 267 5.28 11.86 6.30
C HIS A 267 5.46 12.99 7.31
N GLY A 268 4.62 14.00 7.21
CA GLY A 268 4.63 15.12 8.17
C GLY A 268 4.00 14.81 9.54
N PRO A 269 4.26 15.63 10.56
CA PRO A 269 5.22 16.73 10.55
C PRO A 269 6.67 16.23 10.59
N VAL A 270 7.46 16.64 9.60
CA VAL A 270 8.90 16.33 9.61
C VAL A 270 9.62 17.27 10.57
N VAL A 271 10.45 16.69 11.39
CA VAL A 271 11.28 17.42 12.36
C VAL A 271 12.73 17.46 11.90
N ARG A 272 13.50 18.40 12.46
CA ARG A 272 14.91 18.57 12.09
C ARG A 272 15.69 17.29 12.33
N VAL A 273 16.53 16.92 11.35
CA VAL A 273 17.53 15.86 11.50
C VAL A 273 18.88 16.52 11.79
N PRO A 274 19.42 16.46 13.00
CA PRO A 274 20.57 17.27 13.42
C PRO A 274 21.77 17.20 12.47
N ARG A 275 22.12 16.01 11.97
CA ARG A 275 23.25 15.80 11.05
C ARG A 275 23.10 16.47 9.67
N TYR A 276 21.87 16.96 9.34
CA TYR A 276 21.55 17.57 8.05
C TYR A 276 20.98 18.98 8.16
N THR A 277 20.81 19.51 9.38
CA THR A 277 20.10 20.77 9.67
C THR A 277 20.68 21.99 8.96
N ASP A 278 22.01 22.04 8.83
CA ASP A 278 22.68 23.23 8.25
C ASP A 278 22.74 23.19 6.71
N LYS A 279 22.43 22.04 6.10
CA LYS A 279 22.52 21.86 4.64
C LYS A 279 21.17 21.80 3.97
N TYR A 280 20.15 21.24 4.62
CA TYR A 280 18.86 20.90 4.00
C TYR A 280 17.67 21.43 4.80
N THR A 281 16.55 21.68 4.11
CA THR A 281 15.25 21.89 4.76
C THR A 281 14.84 20.66 5.57
N PRO A 282 13.93 20.77 6.54
CA PRO A 282 13.49 19.59 7.32
C PRO A 282 13.01 18.43 6.45
N ARG A 283 12.28 18.70 5.35
CA ARG A 283 11.81 17.66 4.43
C ARG A 283 12.95 17.01 3.65
N GLU A 284 13.86 17.83 3.09
CA GLU A 284 15.04 17.31 2.38
C GLU A 284 15.93 16.48 3.32
N ALA A 285 16.10 16.93 4.56
CA ALA A 285 16.84 16.18 5.58
C ALA A 285 16.18 14.84 5.92
N ALA A 286 14.85 14.79 6.00
CA ALA A 286 14.09 13.56 6.21
C ALA A 286 14.22 12.62 5.00
N LEU A 287 14.15 13.15 3.78
CA LEU A 287 14.34 12.38 2.54
C LEU A 287 15.76 11.81 2.46
N LYS A 288 16.77 12.63 2.77
CA LYS A 288 18.17 12.18 2.81
C LYS A 288 18.40 11.11 3.87
N CYS A 289 17.78 11.25 5.03
CA CYS A 289 17.84 10.25 6.10
C CYS A 289 17.20 8.92 5.68
N PHE A 290 16.08 8.99 4.96
CA PHE A 290 15.43 7.81 4.39
C PHE A 290 16.30 7.13 3.32
N ASP A 291 16.92 7.89 2.42
CA ASP A 291 17.85 7.37 1.42
C ASP A 291 19.04 6.65 2.06
N ASP A 292 19.62 7.26 3.12
CA ASP A 292 20.71 6.63 3.89
C ASP A 292 20.26 5.31 4.54
N ALA A 293 19.03 5.28 5.08
CA ALA A 293 18.45 4.08 5.67
C ALA A 293 18.30 2.96 4.63
N LEU A 294 17.82 3.28 3.43
CA LEU A 294 17.74 2.32 2.31
C LEU A 294 19.13 1.80 1.94
N GLY A 295 20.14 2.68 1.85
CA GLY A 295 21.52 2.31 1.57
C GLY A 295 22.09 1.35 2.63
N ARG A 296 21.81 1.59 3.93
CA ARG A 296 22.21 0.71 5.04
C ARG A 296 21.56 -0.67 4.92
N ILE A 297 20.28 -0.74 4.58
CA ILE A 297 19.55 -2.01 4.40
C ILE A 297 20.14 -2.80 3.23
N ALA A 298 20.41 -2.16 2.09
CA ALA A 298 21.05 -2.81 0.95
C ALA A 298 22.44 -3.34 1.31
N ALA A 299 23.26 -2.54 2.00
CA ALA A 299 24.57 -2.95 2.48
C ALA A 299 24.52 -4.11 3.49
N ALA A 300 23.50 -4.16 4.35
CA ALA A 300 23.29 -5.27 5.27
C ALA A 300 22.98 -6.58 4.52
N LEU A 301 22.16 -6.54 3.48
CA LEU A 301 21.88 -7.70 2.62
C LEU A 301 23.17 -8.21 1.94
N GLU A 302 24.02 -7.32 1.43
CA GLU A 302 25.31 -7.66 0.85
C GLU A 302 26.26 -8.27 1.88
N LYS A 303 26.43 -7.59 3.03
CA LYS A 303 27.32 -8.00 4.13
C LYS A 303 27.02 -9.40 4.63
N HIS A 304 25.73 -9.75 4.73
CA HIS A 304 25.29 -11.05 5.24
C HIS A 304 25.07 -12.09 4.14
N GLY A 305 25.38 -11.76 2.87
CA GLY A 305 25.34 -12.66 1.72
C GLY A 305 23.95 -13.08 1.31
N PHE A 306 22.96 -12.16 1.41
CA PHE A 306 21.58 -12.36 0.97
C PHE A 306 21.28 -11.63 -0.34
N ALA A 307 22.09 -10.65 -0.76
CA ALA A 307 21.78 -9.73 -1.84
C ALA A 307 21.48 -10.41 -3.19
N ASP A 308 22.15 -11.51 -3.50
CA ASP A 308 21.99 -12.23 -4.78
C ASP A 308 20.70 -13.05 -4.87
N ASN A 309 20.10 -13.41 -3.72
CA ASN A 309 18.85 -14.17 -3.65
C ASN A 309 17.73 -13.35 -3.00
N THR A 310 17.76 -12.03 -3.14
CA THR A 310 16.75 -11.15 -2.58
C THR A 310 16.06 -10.34 -3.67
N LEU A 311 14.73 -10.42 -3.69
CA LEU A 311 13.85 -9.49 -4.37
C LEU A 311 13.73 -8.24 -3.49
N LEU A 312 14.47 -7.18 -3.85
CA LEU A 312 14.46 -5.90 -3.15
C LEU A 312 13.58 -4.91 -3.92
N ILE A 313 12.57 -4.37 -3.25
CA ILE A 313 11.61 -3.43 -3.81
C ILE A 313 11.63 -2.15 -3.01
N PHE A 314 11.65 -1.02 -3.72
CA PHE A 314 11.37 0.30 -3.17
C PHE A 314 10.17 0.90 -3.88
N THR A 315 9.23 1.43 -3.10
CA THR A 315 8.10 2.23 -3.60
C THR A 315 7.56 3.17 -2.53
N ASN A 316 6.49 3.90 -2.86
CA ASN A 316 5.79 4.83 -1.97
C ASN A 316 4.31 4.48 -1.86
N ASP A 317 3.63 4.95 -0.80
CA ASP A 317 2.24 4.56 -0.52
C ASP A 317 1.18 5.46 -1.16
N ASN A 318 1.51 6.71 -1.51
CA ASN A 318 0.64 7.65 -2.25
C ASN A 318 1.47 8.82 -2.81
N GLY A 319 0.87 9.69 -3.58
CA GLY A 319 1.55 10.90 -4.03
C GLY A 319 1.92 11.85 -2.90
N GLY A 320 2.85 12.76 -3.16
CA GLY A 320 3.28 13.78 -2.20
C GLY A 320 2.22 14.84 -1.94
N LEU A 321 2.45 15.68 -0.91
CA LEU A 321 1.50 16.66 -0.39
C LEU A 321 1.31 17.90 -1.26
N THR A 322 2.22 18.18 -2.20
CA THR A 322 2.17 19.34 -3.09
C THR A 322 2.39 18.93 -4.54
N GLU A 323 1.82 19.69 -5.48
CA GLU A 323 2.03 19.40 -6.91
C GLU A 323 3.49 19.53 -7.34
N GLU A 324 4.26 20.39 -6.66
CA GLU A 324 5.67 20.62 -6.97
C GLU A 324 6.49 19.33 -6.88
N ILE A 325 6.30 18.56 -5.81
CA ILE A 325 7.02 17.31 -5.60
C ILE A 325 6.45 16.12 -6.39
N ASN A 326 5.28 16.29 -7.03
CA ASN A 326 4.66 15.27 -7.90
C ASN A 326 4.88 15.51 -9.39
N LYS A 327 5.54 16.62 -9.77
CA LYS A 327 5.80 16.93 -11.18
C LYS A 327 6.40 15.73 -11.92
N PRO A 328 6.07 15.53 -13.19
CA PRO A 328 5.21 16.41 -14.03
C PRO A 328 3.72 16.13 -13.87
N TYR A 329 3.33 15.21 -12.98
CA TYR A 329 1.93 14.79 -12.82
C TYR A 329 1.12 15.78 -11.99
N ARG A 330 -0.13 15.98 -12.40
CA ARG A 330 -1.12 16.78 -11.71
C ARG A 330 -1.60 16.10 -10.43
N GLY A 331 -1.95 16.91 -9.43
CA GLY A 331 -2.58 16.45 -8.20
C GLY A 331 -1.60 16.05 -7.09
N THR A 332 -2.18 15.71 -5.95
CA THR A 332 -1.46 15.46 -4.70
C THR A 332 -2.09 14.31 -3.95
N LYS A 333 -1.49 13.87 -2.83
CA LYS A 333 -2.15 13.03 -1.82
C LYS A 333 -3.62 13.47 -1.66
N ASN A 334 -4.52 12.54 -1.44
CA ASN A 334 -5.98 12.73 -1.38
C ASN A 334 -6.66 13.02 -2.73
N THR A 335 -5.98 12.99 -3.85
CA THR A 335 -6.59 13.13 -5.18
C THR A 335 -6.30 11.90 -6.02
N THR A 336 -7.22 11.56 -6.92
CA THR A 336 -7.03 10.44 -7.86
C THR A 336 -6.44 10.86 -9.21
N PHE A 337 -5.91 12.08 -9.31
CA PHE A 337 -5.02 12.48 -10.40
C PHE A 337 -3.71 11.68 -10.36
N GLU A 338 -2.99 11.61 -11.49
CA GLU A 338 -1.75 10.83 -11.59
C GLU A 338 -0.75 11.19 -10.46
N GLY A 339 -0.59 12.46 -10.10
CA GLY A 339 0.29 12.89 -9.02
C GLY A 339 -0.14 12.43 -7.62
N GLY A 340 -1.39 12.01 -7.45
CA GLY A 340 -1.86 11.46 -6.17
C GLY A 340 -1.78 9.94 -6.06
N VAL A 341 -1.78 9.22 -7.20
CA VAL A 341 -1.89 7.75 -7.23
C VAL A 341 -0.74 7.04 -7.94
N ARG A 342 0.08 7.76 -8.70
CA ARG A 342 1.23 7.19 -9.41
C ARG A 342 2.49 7.33 -8.55
N ALA A 343 3.08 6.20 -8.19
CA ALA A 343 4.21 6.15 -7.27
C ALA A 343 5.50 5.69 -7.98
N PRO A 344 6.69 6.20 -7.57
CA PRO A 344 7.95 5.63 -8.00
C PRO A 344 8.04 4.17 -7.53
N CYS A 345 8.50 3.27 -8.39
CA CYS A 345 8.70 1.87 -8.02
C CYS A 345 9.94 1.31 -8.72
N ILE A 346 10.81 0.70 -7.92
CA ILE A 346 12.04 0.05 -8.36
C ILE A 346 12.05 -1.39 -7.84
N ILE A 347 12.41 -2.33 -8.70
CA ILE A 347 12.48 -3.75 -8.39
C ILE A 347 13.87 -4.26 -8.78
N ARG A 348 14.66 -4.69 -7.79
CA ARG A 348 15.96 -5.33 -8.01
C ARG A 348 15.89 -6.80 -7.58
N TRP A 349 16.08 -7.68 -8.53
CA TRP A 349 16.16 -9.12 -8.26
C TRP A 349 17.23 -9.74 -9.15
N PRO A 350 18.46 -9.92 -8.65
CA PRO A 350 19.59 -10.40 -9.44
C PRO A 350 19.31 -11.72 -10.15
N GLY A 351 19.58 -11.77 -11.45
CA GLY A 351 19.30 -12.93 -12.29
C GLY A 351 17.84 -13.11 -12.73
N HIS A 352 16.92 -12.24 -12.29
CA HIS A 352 15.50 -12.27 -12.64
C HIS A 352 15.01 -10.96 -13.27
N THR A 353 15.39 -9.80 -12.74
CA THR A 353 15.14 -8.49 -13.36
C THR A 353 16.39 -8.00 -14.07
N GLN A 354 16.22 -7.29 -15.19
CA GLN A 354 17.32 -6.73 -15.95
C GLN A 354 17.70 -5.35 -15.38
N PRO A 355 18.97 -5.14 -14.95
CA PRO A 355 19.42 -3.85 -14.42
C PRO A 355 19.27 -2.70 -15.42
N GLY A 356 18.94 -1.51 -14.92
CA GLY A 356 18.84 -0.27 -15.67
C GLY A 356 17.71 -0.22 -16.68
N THR A 357 16.77 -1.18 -16.63
CA THR A 357 15.63 -1.22 -17.56
C THR A 357 14.41 -0.48 -17.01
N VAL A 358 13.48 -0.19 -17.92
CA VAL A 358 12.21 0.46 -17.64
C VAL A 358 11.09 -0.40 -18.20
N ASN A 359 10.01 -0.57 -17.43
CA ASN A 359 8.78 -1.21 -17.89
C ASN A 359 7.61 -0.24 -17.71
N ASP A 360 6.80 -0.08 -18.76
CA ASP A 360 5.63 0.79 -18.80
C ASP A 360 4.31 0.03 -18.68
N GLY A 361 4.35 -1.26 -18.35
CA GLY A 361 3.16 -2.04 -18.03
C GLY A 361 2.48 -1.53 -16.76
N MET A 362 1.14 -1.48 -16.79
CA MET A 362 0.34 -1.07 -15.63
C MET A 362 0.49 -2.09 -14.50
N MET A 363 0.78 -1.63 -13.29
CA MET A 363 0.81 -2.45 -12.08
C MET A 363 0.20 -1.67 -10.91
N PHE A 364 -0.54 -2.36 -10.08
CA PHE A 364 -1.15 -1.81 -8.86
C PHE A 364 -0.52 -2.43 -7.61
N ILE A 365 -0.43 -1.69 -6.53
CA ILE A 365 0.22 -2.13 -5.28
C ILE A 365 -0.31 -3.48 -4.78
N ALA A 366 -1.60 -3.77 -4.98
CA ALA A 366 -2.21 -5.04 -4.60
C ALA A 366 -1.59 -6.25 -5.34
N ASP A 367 -1.02 -6.05 -6.55
CA ASP A 367 -0.45 -7.13 -7.36
C ASP A 367 0.75 -7.81 -6.72
N PHE A 368 1.41 -7.15 -5.77
CA PHE A 368 2.47 -7.78 -5.00
C PHE A 368 1.98 -8.97 -4.18
N PHE A 369 0.72 -8.98 -3.74
CA PHE A 369 0.16 -10.10 -2.99
C PHE A 369 0.25 -11.42 -3.77
N THR A 370 -0.39 -11.49 -4.94
CA THR A 370 -0.37 -12.71 -5.78
C THR A 370 1.04 -12.99 -6.31
N THR A 371 1.79 -11.94 -6.69
CA THR A 371 3.16 -12.07 -7.21
C THR A 371 4.10 -12.69 -6.15
N PHE A 372 4.05 -12.25 -4.89
CA PHE A 372 4.91 -12.81 -3.84
C PHE A 372 4.53 -14.24 -3.48
N ILE A 373 3.22 -14.55 -3.46
CA ILE A 373 2.75 -15.93 -3.25
C ILE A 373 3.25 -16.84 -4.38
N SER A 374 3.19 -16.41 -5.64
CA SER A 374 3.72 -17.16 -6.79
C SER A 374 5.24 -17.39 -6.66
N ILE A 375 6.01 -16.36 -6.32
CA ILE A 375 7.47 -16.45 -6.10
C ILE A 375 7.79 -17.40 -4.94
N ALA A 376 7.00 -17.36 -3.89
CA ALA A 376 7.17 -18.23 -2.72
C ALA A 376 6.75 -19.68 -2.95
N GLY A 377 6.03 -19.97 -4.04
CA GLY A 377 5.38 -21.28 -4.25
C GLY A 377 4.29 -21.55 -3.22
N GLY A 378 3.64 -20.49 -2.73
CA GLY A 378 2.56 -20.55 -1.76
C GLY A 378 1.21 -20.90 -2.36
N ARG A 379 0.20 -21.08 -1.51
CA ARG A 379 -1.18 -21.35 -1.93
C ARG A 379 -1.91 -20.06 -2.24
N HIS A 380 -2.58 -20.02 -3.39
CA HIS A 380 -3.41 -18.87 -3.83
C HIS A 380 -4.86 -18.99 -3.35
N GLU A 381 -5.31 -20.19 -2.95
CA GLU A 381 -6.68 -20.41 -2.51
C GLU A 381 -6.95 -19.68 -1.20
N GLN A 382 -8.03 -18.92 -1.19
CA GLN A 382 -8.55 -18.23 -0.02
C GLN A 382 -10.06 -18.01 -0.16
N GLU A 383 -10.73 -17.71 0.97
CA GLU A 383 -12.19 -17.54 0.99
C GLU A 383 -12.64 -16.29 0.24
N LEU A 384 -11.96 -15.18 0.47
CA LEU A 384 -12.30 -13.90 -0.14
C LEU A 384 -11.57 -13.73 -1.49
N PRO A 385 -12.26 -13.32 -2.56
CA PRO A 385 -11.65 -13.11 -3.88
C PRO A 385 -10.63 -11.97 -3.83
N VAL A 386 -9.50 -12.14 -4.51
CA VAL A 386 -8.47 -11.11 -4.67
C VAL A 386 -8.66 -10.32 -5.96
N ASP A 387 -8.23 -9.06 -5.95
CA ASP A 387 -8.15 -8.20 -7.13
C ASP A 387 -6.73 -8.18 -7.72
N SER A 388 -5.77 -8.76 -7.01
CA SER A 388 -4.36 -8.81 -7.40
C SER A 388 -4.10 -9.81 -8.53
N LEU A 389 -3.12 -9.49 -9.36
CA LEU A 389 -2.66 -10.31 -10.49
C LEU A 389 -1.20 -10.70 -10.32
N ASP A 390 -0.81 -11.85 -10.86
CA ASP A 390 0.59 -12.28 -10.86
C ASP A 390 1.38 -11.52 -11.92
N MET A 391 2.32 -10.71 -11.47
CA MET A 391 3.19 -9.89 -12.32
C MET A 391 4.54 -10.54 -12.66
N THR A 392 4.76 -11.80 -12.27
CA THR A 392 6.04 -12.49 -12.49
C THR A 392 6.45 -12.49 -13.98
N GLY A 393 5.48 -12.66 -14.89
CA GLY A 393 5.71 -12.60 -16.35
C GLY A 393 6.25 -11.24 -16.77
N MET A 394 5.58 -10.17 -16.36
CA MET A 394 5.97 -8.81 -16.68
C MET A 394 7.34 -8.45 -16.07
N LEU A 395 7.56 -8.78 -14.81
CA LEU A 395 8.75 -8.36 -14.07
C LEU A 395 10.01 -9.13 -14.47
N CYS A 396 9.89 -10.44 -14.76
CA CYS A 396 11.06 -11.32 -14.95
C CYS A 396 11.28 -11.75 -16.41
N ARG A 397 10.25 -11.70 -17.26
CA ARG A 397 10.31 -12.18 -18.65
C ARG A 397 10.01 -11.11 -19.70
N GLY A 398 9.69 -9.88 -19.26
CA GLY A 398 9.34 -8.78 -20.16
C GLY A 398 8.02 -8.99 -20.91
N GLU A 399 7.11 -9.82 -20.37
CA GLU A 399 5.77 -10.01 -20.90
C GLU A 399 4.92 -8.75 -20.70
N SER A 400 3.85 -8.62 -21.47
CA SER A 400 2.87 -7.55 -21.24
C SER A 400 2.24 -7.66 -19.86
N SER A 401 1.88 -6.53 -19.26
CA SER A 401 1.13 -6.55 -18.01
C SER A 401 -0.21 -7.28 -18.18
N PRO A 402 -0.57 -8.19 -17.27
CA PRO A 402 -1.91 -8.78 -17.26
C PRO A 402 -2.99 -7.81 -16.76
N ARG A 403 -2.59 -6.67 -16.20
CA ARG A 403 -3.50 -5.65 -15.67
C ARG A 403 -3.87 -4.64 -16.73
N ASP A 404 -5.18 -4.47 -16.93
CA ASP A 404 -5.75 -3.44 -17.82
C ASP A 404 -6.71 -2.47 -17.10
N GLU A 405 -7.00 -2.73 -15.81
CA GLU A 405 -7.98 -1.96 -15.02
C GLU A 405 -7.47 -1.71 -13.59
N ILE A 406 -7.67 -0.48 -13.10
CA ILE A 406 -7.49 -0.11 -11.68
C ILE A 406 -8.68 0.75 -11.27
N VAL A 407 -9.26 0.42 -10.10
CA VAL A 407 -10.26 1.24 -9.43
C VAL A 407 -9.60 1.87 -8.21
N PHE A 408 -9.50 3.19 -8.22
CA PHE A 408 -8.90 3.94 -7.11
C PHE A 408 -9.94 4.23 -6.02
N GLU A 409 -11.10 4.71 -6.45
CA GLU A 409 -12.22 5.04 -5.58
C GLU A 409 -13.52 4.58 -6.26
N VAL A 410 -14.53 4.25 -5.48
CA VAL A 410 -15.88 3.88 -5.95
C VAL A 410 -16.92 4.86 -5.41
N SER A 411 -18.20 4.74 -5.82
CA SER A 411 -19.26 5.59 -5.32
C SER A 411 -19.41 5.46 -3.80
N GLY A 412 -19.83 6.54 -3.12
CA GLY A 412 -19.92 6.61 -1.66
C GLY A 412 -18.59 6.84 -0.93
N SER A 413 -17.49 6.94 -1.65
CA SER A 413 -16.20 7.37 -1.10
C SER A 413 -16.17 8.89 -0.87
N VAL A 414 -15.36 9.35 0.09
CA VAL A 414 -15.12 10.79 0.30
C VAL A 414 -14.34 11.43 -0.85
N ARG A 415 -13.80 10.61 -1.76
CA ARG A 415 -13.05 11.04 -2.93
C ARG A 415 -13.84 10.81 -4.22
N ILE A 416 -13.33 11.34 -5.30
CA ILE A 416 -13.99 11.26 -6.60
C ILE A 416 -13.91 9.83 -7.12
N PRO A 417 -15.04 9.16 -7.41
CA PRO A 417 -15.05 7.83 -8.02
C PRO A 417 -14.22 7.79 -9.29
N THR A 418 -13.23 6.91 -9.33
CA THR A 418 -12.22 6.89 -10.38
C THR A 418 -11.88 5.48 -10.82
N ILE A 419 -11.94 5.26 -12.13
CA ILE A 419 -11.50 4.02 -12.78
C ILE A 419 -10.53 4.35 -13.92
N ARG A 420 -9.43 3.63 -14.01
CA ARG A 420 -8.57 3.56 -15.18
C ARG A 420 -8.73 2.21 -15.84
N LYS A 421 -9.00 2.22 -17.15
CA LYS A 421 -9.05 0.99 -17.95
C LYS A 421 -8.37 1.22 -19.29
N GLY A 422 -7.33 0.43 -19.56
CA GLY A 422 -6.44 0.65 -20.70
C GLY A 422 -5.84 2.06 -20.68
N ASP A 423 -6.00 2.79 -21.78
CA ASP A 423 -5.48 4.14 -21.95
C ASP A 423 -6.35 5.23 -21.29
N TYR A 424 -7.58 4.91 -20.87
CA TYR A 424 -8.55 5.90 -20.40
C TYR A 424 -8.74 5.88 -18.89
N LYS A 425 -8.88 7.08 -18.32
CA LYS A 425 -9.18 7.30 -16.89
C LYS A 425 -10.41 8.18 -16.76
N LEU A 426 -11.47 7.63 -16.16
CA LEU A 426 -12.69 8.36 -15.80
C LEU A 426 -12.61 8.73 -14.32
N MET A 427 -12.68 10.03 -14.02
CA MET A 427 -12.71 10.58 -12.68
C MET A 427 -13.97 11.42 -12.51
N GLY A 428 -14.99 10.87 -11.84
CA GLY A 428 -16.31 11.49 -11.77
C GLY A 428 -16.94 11.71 -13.16
N LYS A 429 -16.91 12.97 -13.64
CA LYS A 429 -17.39 13.35 -14.97
C LYS A 429 -16.28 13.57 -15.99
N LEU A 430 -15.02 13.66 -15.54
CA LEU A 430 -13.87 13.98 -16.36
C LEU A 430 -13.28 12.71 -16.97
N LEU A 431 -12.91 12.77 -18.24
CA LEU A 431 -12.25 11.67 -18.95
C LEU A 431 -10.91 12.13 -19.51
N TYR A 432 -9.88 11.36 -19.22
CA TYR A 432 -8.52 11.60 -19.72
C TYR A 432 -8.01 10.38 -20.49
N ASN A 433 -7.15 10.62 -21.50
CA ASN A 433 -6.38 9.57 -22.16
C ASN A 433 -4.94 9.62 -21.61
N ILE A 434 -4.62 8.75 -20.68
CA ILE A 434 -3.34 8.77 -19.94
C ILE A 434 -2.13 8.47 -20.84
N LYS A 435 -2.35 7.78 -21.96
CA LYS A 435 -1.27 7.48 -22.92
C LYS A 435 -0.81 8.73 -23.67
N THR A 436 -1.74 9.60 -24.08
CA THR A 436 -1.46 10.81 -24.87
C THR A 436 -1.42 12.08 -24.00
N ASP A 437 -2.05 12.06 -22.85
CA ASP A 437 -2.12 13.14 -21.88
C ASP A 437 -1.91 12.60 -20.44
N PRO A 438 -0.69 12.14 -20.12
CA PRO A 438 -0.40 11.61 -18.78
C PRO A 438 -0.44 12.68 -17.67
N TYR A 439 -0.59 13.95 -18.04
CA TYR A 439 -0.66 15.08 -17.12
C TYR A 439 -2.10 15.54 -16.84
N GLU A 440 -3.09 14.89 -17.46
CA GLU A 440 -4.53 15.12 -17.23
C GLU A 440 -4.93 16.60 -17.42
N THR A 441 -4.42 17.18 -18.51
CA THR A 441 -4.62 18.61 -18.84
C THR A 441 -5.89 18.84 -19.66
N THR A 442 -6.36 17.83 -20.40
CA THR A 442 -7.45 17.96 -21.36
C THR A 442 -8.57 16.98 -21.07
N ASP A 443 -9.71 17.48 -20.56
CA ASP A 443 -10.93 16.69 -20.47
C ASP A 443 -11.51 16.40 -21.86
N ILE A 444 -11.66 15.11 -22.16
CA ILE A 444 -12.20 14.63 -23.44
C ILE A 444 -13.58 13.97 -23.30
N ALA A 445 -14.24 14.08 -22.14
CA ALA A 445 -15.51 13.43 -21.85
C ALA A 445 -16.60 13.74 -22.89
N ALA A 446 -16.74 15.01 -23.28
CA ALA A 446 -17.74 15.46 -24.27
C ALA A 446 -17.50 14.86 -25.67
N ARG A 447 -16.24 14.51 -26.00
CA ARG A 447 -15.88 13.92 -27.30
C ARG A 447 -16.01 12.40 -27.35
N HIS A 448 -16.09 11.75 -26.17
CA HIS A 448 -16.12 10.29 -26.03
C HIS A 448 -17.21 9.82 -25.04
N PRO A 449 -18.51 10.17 -25.26
CA PRO A 449 -19.59 9.83 -24.35
C PRO A 449 -19.81 8.33 -24.20
N ASP A 450 -19.48 7.54 -25.22
CA ASP A 450 -19.52 6.06 -25.20
C ASP A 450 -18.49 5.47 -24.23
N ILE A 451 -17.28 6.01 -24.17
CA ILE A 451 -16.23 5.60 -23.23
C ILE A 451 -16.65 5.97 -21.81
N VAL A 452 -17.15 7.18 -21.58
CA VAL A 452 -17.67 7.63 -20.27
C VAL A 452 -18.78 6.68 -19.80
N LYS A 453 -19.75 6.35 -20.65
CA LYS A 453 -20.85 5.44 -20.34
C LYS A 453 -20.34 4.05 -19.94
N ARG A 454 -19.41 3.49 -20.70
CA ARG A 454 -18.83 2.16 -20.45
C ARG A 454 -18.04 2.11 -19.15
N LEU A 455 -17.15 3.08 -18.91
CA LEU A 455 -16.34 3.12 -17.67
C LEU A 455 -17.19 3.38 -16.44
N ARG A 456 -18.21 4.23 -16.55
CA ARG A 456 -19.17 4.45 -15.45
C ARG A 456 -19.97 3.21 -15.13
N ALA A 457 -20.46 2.47 -16.15
CA ALA A 457 -21.15 1.20 -15.92
C ALA A 457 -20.25 0.19 -15.21
N ARG A 458 -18.97 0.09 -15.64
CA ARG A 458 -18.00 -0.78 -14.97
C ARG A 458 -17.73 -0.38 -13.51
N LEU A 459 -17.63 0.92 -13.23
CA LEU A 459 -17.45 1.44 -11.87
C LEU A 459 -18.65 1.09 -10.97
N MET A 460 -19.87 1.17 -11.50
CA MET A 460 -21.09 0.77 -10.80
C MET A 460 -21.15 -0.75 -10.54
N GLU A 461 -20.69 -1.58 -11.47
CA GLU A 461 -20.56 -3.04 -11.25
C GLU A 461 -19.61 -3.32 -10.08
N VAL A 462 -18.46 -2.66 -10.07
CA VAL A 462 -17.46 -2.80 -8.99
C VAL A 462 -18.02 -2.31 -7.66
N ASP A 463 -18.74 -1.20 -7.64
CA ASP A 463 -19.37 -0.68 -6.42
C ASP A 463 -20.45 -1.63 -5.85
N ALA A 464 -21.20 -2.31 -6.72
CA ALA A 464 -22.19 -3.30 -6.31
C ALA A 464 -21.58 -4.54 -5.63
N GLU A 465 -20.27 -4.77 -5.78
CA GLU A 465 -19.54 -5.84 -5.10
C GLU A 465 -19.02 -5.43 -3.71
N ARG A 466 -19.31 -4.21 -3.27
CA ARG A 466 -18.94 -3.69 -1.96
C ARG A 466 -19.61 -4.53 -0.87
N PRO A 467 -18.89 -5.03 0.14
CA PRO A 467 -19.51 -5.77 1.22
C PRO A 467 -20.46 -4.87 2.03
N PRO A 468 -21.55 -5.41 2.58
CA PRO A 468 -22.44 -4.64 3.44
C PRO A 468 -21.70 -4.16 4.70
N LEU A 469 -22.16 -3.03 5.25
CA LEU A 469 -21.77 -2.60 6.60
C LEU A 469 -22.17 -3.72 7.56
N GLY A 470 -21.20 -4.36 8.19
CA GLY A 470 -21.53 -5.38 9.19
C GLY A 470 -22.02 -4.74 10.48
N ASP A 471 -22.89 -5.44 11.20
CA ASP A 471 -23.43 -5.06 12.53
C ASP A 471 -22.37 -5.15 13.64
N LYS A 472 -21.12 -4.80 13.36
CA LYS A 472 -20.08 -4.83 14.41
C LYS A 472 -20.37 -3.72 15.42
N PRO A 473 -20.66 -4.06 16.69
CA PRO A 473 -20.96 -3.07 17.71
C PRO A 473 -19.75 -2.14 17.89
N LEU A 474 -20.07 -0.88 18.14
CA LEU A 474 -19.10 0.10 18.59
C LEU A 474 -18.43 -0.37 19.86
N LEU A 475 -17.10 -0.33 19.84
CA LEU A 475 -16.43 -0.04 21.09
C LEU A 475 -16.78 1.41 21.43
N MET A 476 -17.62 1.60 22.46
CA MET A 476 -17.81 2.87 23.14
C MET A 476 -16.44 3.47 23.39
N GLU A 477 -16.29 4.79 23.20
CA GLU A 477 -15.01 5.50 23.30
C GLU A 477 -14.00 4.75 24.17
N PRO A 478 -12.97 4.11 23.58
CA PRO A 478 -11.98 3.49 24.44
C PRO A 478 -11.43 4.61 25.32
N PRO A 479 -11.26 4.39 26.61
CA PRO A 479 -10.51 5.34 27.42
C PRO A 479 -9.23 5.62 26.65
N LEU A 480 -8.87 6.88 26.48
CA LEU A 480 -7.72 7.25 25.68
C LEU A 480 -6.50 6.52 26.20
N PRO A 481 -5.95 5.56 25.46
CA PRO A 481 -4.89 4.73 25.97
C PRO A 481 -3.62 5.58 26.13
N TYR A 482 -2.76 5.21 27.04
CA TYR A 482 -1.39 5.72 27.07
C TYR A 482 -0.59 5.20 25.87
N VAL A 483 -0.99 4.02 25.35
CA VAL A 483 -0.33 3.34 24.24
C VAL A 483 -1.36 2.50 23.46
N TYR A 484 -1.19 2.38 22.15
CA TYR A 484 -2.06 1.52 21.34
C TYR A 484 -1.81 0.03 21.55
N GLY A 485 -2.83 -0.78 21.31
CA GLY A 485 -2.73 -2.23 21.15
C GLY A 485 -2.48 -3.02 22.43
N ILE A 486 -2.54 -2.41 23.59
CA ILE A 486 -2.37 -3.08 24.88
C ILE A 486 -3.71 -3.19 25.58
N GLU A 487 -4.11 -4.42 25.93
CA GLU A 487 -5.34 -4.71 26.68
C GLU A 487 -5.31 -4.07 28.08
N GLU A 488 -4.11 -3.95 28.68
CA GLU A 488 -3.89 -3.48 30.05
C GLU A 488 -3.45 -2.02 30.11
N ASN A 489 -4.12 -1.12 29.39
CA ASN A 489 -3.84 0.33 29.49
C ASN A 489 -4.19 0.92 30.88
N GLU A 490 -4.89 0.16 31.72
CA GLU A 490 -5.24 0.59 33.06
C GLU A 490 -4.03 0.78 33.99
N ASN A 491 -2.93 0.03 33.73
CA ASN A 491 -1.70 0.09 34.53
C ASN A 491 -0.45 0.23 33.65
N PRO A 492 -0.31 1.30 32.86
CA PRO A 492 0.89 1.49 32.03
C PRO A 492 2.13 1.73 32.91
N PRO A 493 3.33 1.36 32.43
CA PRO A 493 4.58 1.67 33.13
C PRO A 493 4.73 3.16 33.44
N GLU A 494 5.33 3.52 34.58
CA GLU A 494 5.44 4.91 35.00
C GLU A 494 6.13 5.81 33.98
N TRP A 495 7.23 5.33 33.38
CA TRP A 495 7.92 6.07 32.31
C TRP A 495 7.03 6.41 31.11
N LEU A 496 6.04 5.55 30.81
CA LEU A 496 5.10 5.74 29.70
C LEU A 496 4.07 6.81 30.05
N LYS A 497 3.53 6.78 31.28
CA LYS A 497 2.65 7.84 31.79
C LYS A 497 3.35 9.19 31.75
N GLU A 498 4.54 9.28 32.32
CA GLU A 498 5.34 10.50 32.33
C GLU A 498 5.61 11.06 30.93
N ALA A 499 5.94 10.19 29.95
CA ALA A 499 6.18 10.58 28.57
C ALA A 499 4.93 11.16 27.92
N VAL A 500 3.79 10.48 28.05
CA VAL A 500 2.51 10.90 27.45
C VAL A 500 1.98 12.16 28.13
N ASP A 501 1.99 12.24 29.46
CA ASP A 501 1.45 13.38 30.21
C ASP A 501 2.26 14.66 29.97
N ARG A 502 3.60 14.54 29.84
CA ARG A 502 4.47 15.66 29.46
C ARG A 502 4.05 16.24 28.10
N ILE A 503 3.84 15.40 27.09
CA ILE A 503 3.45 15.87 25.76
C ILE A 503 2.01 16.39 25.77
N ARG A 504 1.08 15.71 26.43
CA ARG A 504 -0.31 16.18 26.61
C ARG A 504 -0.40 17.58 27.19
N ALA A 505 0.46 17.89 28.15
CA ALA A 505 0.50 19.21 28.78
C ALA A 505 0.88 20.36 27.80
N THR A 506 1.55 20.05 26.70
CA THR A 506 1.97 21.03 25.67
C THR A 506 1.00 21.13 24.50
N GLN A 507 0.03 20.21 24.39
CA GLN A 507 -0.87 20.16 23.24
C GLN A 507 -2.15 20.99 23.46
N PRO A 508 -2.80 21.49 22.38
CA PRO A 508 -4.10 22.16 22.48
C PRO A 508 -5.12 21.16 23.04
N LYS A 509 -6.00 21.64 23.93
CA LYS A 509 -7.06 20.79 24.51
C LYS A 509 -8.11 20.37 23.48
N GLU A 510 -8.40 21.24 22.54
CA GLU A 510 -9.36 21.05 21.45
C GLU A 510 -8.86 21.72 20.18
N TRP A 511 -9.38 21.28 19.04
CA TRP A 511 -9.17 21.99 17.77
C TRP A 511 -10.02 23.24 17.73
N ALA A 512 -9.47 24.33 17.19
CA ALA A 512 -10.29 25.47 16.85
C ALA A 512 -11.31 25.08 15.77
N PRO A 513 -12.54 25.67 15.79
CA PRO A 513 -13.54 25.40 14.77
C PRO A 513 -12.98 25.62 13.36
N GLY A 514 -12.97 24.58 12.54
CA GLY A 514 -12.43 24.62 11.17
C GLY A 514 -10.96 24.20 11.03
N GLU A 515 -10.21 24.06 12.11
CA GLU A 515 -8.88 23.45 12.07
C GLU A 515 -8.99 21.92 11.99
N THR A 516 -8.25 21.33 11.07
CA THR A 516 -8.07 19.88 10.97
C THR A 516 -6.58 19.56 10.96
N PRO A 517 -6.14 18.42 11.53
CA PRO A 517 -4.74 18.00 11.46
C PRO A 517 -4.27 17.71 10.03
N TRP A 518 -5.20 17.63 9.10
CA TRP A 518 -4.95 17.33 7.72
C TRP A 518 -4.97 18.60 6.87
N PRO A 519 -4.01 18.78 5.96
CA PRO A 519 -4.19 19.76 4.90
C PRO A 519 -5.53 19.46 4.24
N GLN A 520 -6.43 20.44 4.21
CA GLN A 520 -7.72 20.32 3.52
C GLN A 520 -7.44 19.74 2.15
N ALA A 521 -8.09 18.63 1.78
CA ALA A 521 -8.06 18.18 0.40
C ALA A 521 -8.39 19.41 -0.47
N PRO A 522 -7.62 19.69 -1.53
CA PRO A 522 -7.97 20.80 -2.42
C PRO A 522 -9.43 20.61 -2.76
N LYS A 523 -10.24 21.65 -2.53
CA LYS A 523 -11.68 21.61 -2.85
C LYS A 523 -11.76 21.09 -4.26
N ALA A 524 -12.37 19.92 -4.44
CA ALA A 524 -12.61 19.39 -5.77
C ALA A 524 -13.15 20.55 -6.62
N PRO A 525 -12.67 20.74 -7.85
CA PRO A 525 -13.20 21.80 -8.69
C PRO A 525 -14.70 21.65 -8.69
N VAL A 526 -15.38 22.71 -8.21
CA VAL A 526 -16.83 22.74 -7.99
C VAL A 526 -17.51 22.55 -9.33
N GLY A 527 -17.75 21.33 -9.67
CA GLY A 527 -18.57 20.86 -10.75
C GLY A 527 -19.42 19.76 -10.12
N SER A 528 -20.48 20.19 -9.47
CA SER A 528 -21.49 19.35 -8.83
C SER A 528 -21.75 18.05 -9.59
N LEU A 529 -21.77 16.97 -8.86
CA LEU A 529 -22.30 15.66 -9.21
C LEU A 529 -23.60 15.75 -10.04
#